data_09e7855c0479e0d531695932885ac949
#
_entry.id   09e7855c0479e0d531695932885ac949
#
_cell.length_a   1.000
_cell.length_b   1.000
_cell.length_c   1.000
_cell.angle_alpha   90.00
_cell.angle_beta   90.00
_cell.angle_gamma   90.00
#
_symmetry.space_group_name_H-M   'P 1'
#
loop_
_entity.id
_entity.type
_entity.pdbx_description
1 polymer ?
#
loop_
_entity_poly.entity_id
_entity_poly.type
_entity_poly.pdbx_seq_one_letter_code
_entity_poly.pdbx_strand_id
1 'polypeptide(L)'
;MKYPMKLIAPLKDYLWGGTRLRDEYGKDTQLTKVAESWELACHKDGMSVIANGAAAGQTLADWLAAEGAGALGTKAAKFPYFPLLIKLIDAHDNLSVQVHPDDDYALRVEGEYGKTEMWYIVDAASGAELL
;
A
#
# COMPACT_ATOMS: atom_id res chain seq x y z
N MET A 1 19.07 -16.14 -1.72
CA MET A 1 19.91 -14.95 -2.10
C MET A 1 19.00 -13.74 -2.17
N LYS A 2 19.29 -12.68 -1.42
CA LYS A 2 18.50 -11.42 -1.45
C LYS A 2 18.88 -10.62 -2.71
N TYR A 3 17.89 -10.08 -3.40
CA TYR A 3 18.04 -9.28 -4.62
C TYR A 3 16.97 -8.17 -4.61
N PRO A 4 17.14 -7.09 -5.40
CA PRO A 4 16.11 -6.07 -5.55
C PRO A 4 14.86 -6.65 -6.20
N MET A 5 13.74 -6.62 -5.49
CA MET A 5 12.46 -7.12 -5.99
C MET A 5 11.68 -6.01 -6.64
N LYS A 6 11.10 -6.30 -7.80
CA LYS A 6 10.02 -5.51 -8.39
C LYS A 6 8.70 -6.06 -7.89
N LEU A 7 7.76 -5.18 -7.57
CA LEU A 7 6.45 -5.57 -7.07
C LEU A 7 5.37 -5.18 -8.06
N ILE A 8 4.37 -6.04 -8.19
CA ILE A 8 3.10 -5.72 -8.82
C ILE A 8 2.20 -5.20 -7.71
N ALA A 9 1.75 -3.96 -7.87
CA ALA A 9 0.91 -3.28 -6.92
C ALA A 9 -0.56 -3.67 -7.11
N PRO A 10 -1.31 -4.03 -6.06
CA PRO A 10 -2.77 -4.08 -6.14
C PRO A 10 -3.32 -2.67 -6.37
N LEU A 11 -4.29 -2.58 -7.28
CA LEU A 11 -4.94 -1.33 -7.69
C LEU A 11 -6.34 -1.27 -7.11
N LYS A 12 -6.81 -0.06 -6.76
CA LYS A 12 -8.13 0.22 -6.21
C LYS A 12 -8.87 1.23 -7.08
N ASP A 13 -10.12 0.96 -7.38
CA ASP A 13 -10.99 1.73 -8.28
C ASP A 13 -12.08 2.50 -7.55
N TYR A 14 -11.75 3.05 -6.37
CA TYR A 14 -12.71 3.82 -5.57
C TYR A 14 -13.33 4.97 -6.39
N LEU A 15 -14.56 5.36 -6.03
CA LEU A 15 -15.35 6.34 -6.78
C LEU A 15 -14.66 7.69 -6.96
N TRP A 16 -13.90 8.12 -5.97
CA TRP A 16 -13.15 9.38 -5.97
C TRP A 16 -11.86 9.36 -6.79
N GLY A 17 -11.49 8.20 -7.32
CA GLY A 17 -10.27 8.05 -8.11
C GLY A 17 -10.33 8.68 -9.49
N GLY A 18 -9.17 9.09 -9.98
CA GLY A 18 -8.96 9.59 -11.34
C GLY A 18 -8.37 8.55 -12.29
N THR A 19 -7.72 9.03 -13.33
CA THR A 19 -7.08 8.19 -14.36
C THR A 19 -5.57 8.38 -14.44
N ARG A 20 -5.00 9.30 -13.65
CA ARG A 20 -3.58 9.68 -13.75
C ARG A 20 -2.64 8.53 -13.45
N LEU A 21 -2.97 7.66 -12.48
CA LEU A 21 -2.13 6.50 -12.17
C LEU A 21 -1.96 5.58 -13.38
N ARG A 22 -3.01 5.40 -14.19
CA ARG A 22 -2.94 4.67 -15.45
C ARG A 22 -2.24 5.48 -16.55
N ASP A 23 -2.70 6.70 -16.78
CA ASP A 23 -2.37 7.48 -17.98
C ASP A 23 -0.98 8.15 -17.89
N GLU A 24 -0.59 8.62 -16.69
CA GLU A 24 0.66 9.35 -16.47
C GLU A 24 1.72 8.50 -15.73
N TYR A 25 1.31 7.62 -14.82
CA TYR A 25 2.21 6.79 -14.02
C TYR A 25 2.37 5.36 -14.55
N GLY A 26 1.76 5.06 -15.71
CA GLY A 26 1.98 3.80 -16.44
C GLY A 26 1.50 2.56 -15.71
N LYS A 27 0.46 2.65 -14.87
CA LYS A 27 -0.12 1.47 -14.24
C LYS A 27 -0.90 0.66 -15.27
N ASP A 28 -0.40 -0.54 -15.56
CA ASP A 28 -1.04 -1.47 -16.51
C ASP A 28 -2.31 -2.05 -15.90
N THR A 29 -3.45 -1.65 -16.45
CA THR A 29 -4.76 -2.06 -15.94
C THR A 29 -5.88 -1.84 -16.95
N GLN A 30 -6.94 -2.63 -16.82
CA GLN A 30 -8.21 -2.45 -17.54
C GLN A 30 -9.23 -1.61 -16.75
N LEU A 31 -8.87 -1.17 -15.54
CA LEU A 31 -9.74 -0.31 -14.73
C LEU A 31 -9.91 1.05 -15.43
N THR A 32 -11.12 1.58 -15.44
CA THR A 32 -11.42 2.90 -16.00
C THR A 32 -10.88 4.03 -15.11
N LYS A 33 -10.85 3.79 -13.82
CA LYS A 33 -10.29 4.66 -12.79
C LYS A 33 -9.31 3.89 -11.92
N VAL A 34 -8.30 4.56 -11.40
CA VAL A 34 -7.37 3.98 -10.42
C VAL A 34 -7.18 5.01 -9.31
N ALA A 35 -7.88 4.83 -8.23
CA ALA A 35 -7.83 5.72 -7.06
C ALA A 35 -6.53 5.54 -6.28
N GLU A 36 -6.12 4.28 -6.07
CA GLU A 36 -4.91 3.95 -5.32
C GLU A 36 -4.13 2.83 -6.02
N SER A 37 -2.81 2.94 -5.97
CA SER A 37 -1.86 1.87 -6.31
C SER A 37 -1.02 1.59 -5.07
N TRP A 38 -1.15 0.39 -4.51
CA TRP A 38 -0.46 -0.01 -3.29
C TRP A 38 0.92 -0.56 -3.62
N GLU A 39 1.89 0.34 -3.70
CA GLU A 39 3.25 0.04 -4.18
C GLU A 39 4.00 -0.97 -3.31
N LEU A 40 3.71 -0.97 -2.02
CA LEU A 40 4.27 -1.91 -1.05
C LEU A 40 3.19 -2.27 -0.03
N ALA A 41 2.72 -3.50 -0.07
CA ALA A 41 1.61 -3.95 0.76
C ALA A 41 1.69 -5.45 1.11
N CYS A 42 1.47 -5.74 2.39
CA CYS A 42 1.17 -7.08 2.89
C CYS A 42 -0.14 -7.02 3.69
N HIS A 43 -1.19 -6.48 3.08
CA HIS A 43 -2.48 -6.28 3.73
C HIS A 43 -3.51 -7.28 3.18
N LYS A 44 -4.46 -7.74 4.03
CA LYS A 44 -5.51 -8.68 3.64
C LYS A 44 -6.32 -8.25 2.41
N ASP A 45 -6.51 -6.94 2.27
CA ASP A 45 -7.28 -6.36 1.16
C ASP A 45 -6.42 -6.07 -0.08
N GLY A 46 -5.11 -6.31 -0.03
CA GLY A 46 -4.22 -6.11 -1.17
C GLY A 46 -2.79 -6.53 -0.86
N MET A 47 -2.31 -7.55 -1.55
CA MET A 47 -0.96 -8.08 -1.42
C MET A 47 -0.11 -7.68 -2.62
N SER A 48 1.10 -7.17 -2.37
CA SER A 48 2.09 -7.03 -3.44
C SER A 48 2.56 -8.41 -3.90
N VAL A 49 2.67 -8.59 -5.21
CA VAL A 49 3.21 -9.81 -5.83
C VAL A 49 4.60 -9.52 -6.39
N ILE A 50 5.54 -10.42 -6.18
CA ILE A 50 6.92 -10.28 -6.67
C ILE A 50 6.91 -10.55 -8.18
N ALA A 51 7.45 -9.60 -8.96
CA ALA A 51 7.42 -9.64 -10.42
C ALA A 51 8.67 -10.24 -11.05
N ASN A 52 9.78 -10.42 -10.30
CA ASN A 52 11.07 -10.83 -10.85
C ASN A 52 11.82 -11.81 -9.97
N GLY A 53 12.84 -12.45 -10.56
CA GLY A 53 13.76 -13.34 -9.85
C GLY A 53 13.14 -14.67 -9.44
N ALA A 54 13.81 -15.37 -8.53
CA ALA A 54 13.43 -16.72 -8.12
C ALA A 54 12.09 -16.79 -7.36
N ALA A 55 11.64 -15.67 -6.78
CA ALA A 55 10.37 -15.57 -6.05
C ALA A 55 9.23 -14.97 -6.90
N ALA A 56 9.43 -14.80 -8.20
CA ALA A 56 8.38 -14.26 -9.08
C ALA A 56 7.08 -15.06 -8.97
N GLY A 57 5.96 -14.35 -8.85
CA GLY A 57 4.63 -14.92 -8.68
C GLY A 57 4.22 -15.18 -7.21
N GLN A 58 5.14 -15.12 -6.25
CA GLN A 58 4.79 -15.22 -4.84
C GLN A 58 4.28 -13.87 -4.32
N THR A 59 3.41 -13.91 -3.31
CA THR A 59 3.11 -12.68 -2.57
C THR A 59 4.32 -12.25 -1.74
N LEU A 60 4.45 -10.95 -1.51
CA LEU A 60 5.50 -10.45 -0.65
C LEU A 60 5.37 -11.00 0.78
N ALA A 61 4.14 -11.17 1.27
CA ALA A 61 3.87 -11.72 2.60
C ALA A 61 4.36 -13.18 2.73
N ASP A 62 4.05 -14.03 1.75
CA ASP A 62 4.50 -15.44 1.76
C ASP A 62 6.01 -15.55 1.70
N TRP A 63 6.65 -14.73 0.86
CA TRP A 63 8.10 -14.68 0.77
C TRP A 63 8.74 -14.24 2.10
N LEU A 64 8.21 -13.19 2.74
CA LEU A 64 8.70 -12.73 4.05
C LEU A 64 8.52 -13.79 5.14
N ALA A 65 7.40 -14.51 5.13
CA ALA A 65 7.16 -15.61 6.06
C ALA A 65 8.18 -16.75 5.86
N ALA A 66 8.52 -17.08 4.62
CA ALA A 66 9.51 -18.11 4.30
C ALA A 66 10.96 -17.72 4.66
N GLU A 67 11.34 -16.44 4.44
CA GLU A 67 12.67 -15.92 4.78
C GLU A 67 12.85 -15.69 6.30
N GLY A 68 11.77 -15.58 7.04
CA GLY A 68 11.76 -15.41 8.49
C GLY A 68 12.12 -13.99 8.97
N ALA A 69 12.19 -13.85 10.30
CA ALA A 69 12.36 -12.55 10.98
C ALA A 69 13.57 -11.71 10.53
N GLY A 70 14.61 -12.36 10.01
CA GLY A 70 15.80 -11.67 9.50
C GLY A 70 15.62 -10.94 8.17
N ALA A 71 14.50 -11.15 7.47
CA ALA A 71 14.27 -10.52 6.17
C ALA A 71 14.04 -9.00 6.28
N LEU A 72 13.36 -8.57 7.32
CA LEU A 72 12.99 -7.17 7.58
C LEU A 72 13.93 -6.44 8.54
N GLY A 73 14.91 -7.14 9.12
CA GLY A 73 15.82 -6.60 10.12
C GLY A 73 15.21 -6.54 11.53
N THR A 74 16.03 -6.13 12.49
CA THR A 74 15.70 -6.23 13.92
C THR A 74 14.55 -5.33 14.36
N LYS A 75 14.35 -4.18 13.73
CA LYS A 75 13.29 -3.24 14.10
C LYS A 75 11.89 -3.76 13.76
N ALA A 76 11.78 -4.63 12.75
CA ALA A 76 10.51 -5.21 12.33
C ALA A 76 10.13 -6.47 13.13
N ALA A 77 11.06 -7.04 13.91
CA ALA A 77 10.82 -8.28 14.66
C ALA A 77 9.66 -8.21 15.69
N LYS A 78 9.29 -7.00 16.11
CA LYS A 78 8.17 -6.78 17.04
C LYS A 78 6.77 -6.87 16.38
N PHE A 79 6.70 -6.83 15.06
CA PHE A 79 5.45 -6.91 14.32
C PHE A 79 5.18 -8.33 13.85
N PRO A 80 3.96 -8.87 14.01
CA PRO A 80 3.59 -10.20 13.53
C PRO A 80 3.46 -10.28 12.01
N TYR A 81 3.34 -9.14 11.33
CA TYR A 81 3.29 -9.01 9.88
C TYR A 81 4.00 -7.73 9.42
N PHE A 82 4.19 -7.58 8.13
CA PHE A 82 4.84 -6.41 7.55
C PHE A 82 4.04 -5.12 7.83
N PRO A 83 4.62 -4.13 8.53
CA PRO A 83 3.84 -3.05 9.14
C PRO A 83 3.64 -1.81 8.26
N LEU A 84 4.12 -1.85 7.01
CA LEU A 84 4.08 -0.67 6.13
C LEU A 84 3.14 -0.89 4.95
N LEU A 85 2.46 0.18 4.57
CA LEU A 85 1.68 0.29 3.35
C LEU A 85 2.08 1.59 2.63
N ILE A 86 2.63 1.47 1.43
CA ILE A 86 3.01 2.63 0.60
C ILE A 86 2.05 2.70 -0.57
N LYS A 87 1.42 3.86 -0.76
CA LYS A 87 0.43 4.08 -1.80
C LYS A 87 0.81 5.26 -2.70
N LEU A 88 0.47 5.16 -3.98
CA LEU A 88 0.20 6.31 -4.82
C LEU A 88 -1.31 6.53 -4.85
N ILE A 89 -1.74 7.76 -4.67
CA ILE A 89 -3.16 8.14 -4.61
C ILE A 89 -3.44 9.18 -5.68
N ASP A 90 -4.47 8.95 -6.48
CA ASP A 90 -5.02 9.91 -7.43
C ASP A 90 -6.41 10.35 -6.97
N ALA A 91 -6.42 11.40 -6.15
CA ALA A 91 -7.64 12.02 -5.62
C ALA A 91 -8.23 12.97 -6.66
N HIS A 92 -9.15 12.50 -7.48
CA HIS A 92 -9.90 13.32 -8.44
C HIS A 92 -11.08 14.03 -7.77
N ASP A 93 -11.73 13.35 -6.84
CA ASP A 93 -12.82 13.90 -6.02
C ASP A 93 -12.44 13.83 -4.52
N ASN A 94 -13.29 14.38 -3.66
CA ASN A 94 -13.07 14.37 -2.22
C ASN A 94 -13.01 12.94 -1.67
N LEU A 95 -11.98 12.66 -0.90
CA LEU A 95 -11.91 11.45 -0.11
C LEU A 95 -12.88 11.48 1.06
N SER A 96 -13.26 10.31 1.56
CA SER A 96 -13.99 10.20 2.80
C SER A 96 -13.18 10.74 3.98
N VAL A 97 -13.86 11.42 4.89
CA VAL A 97 -13.25 11.78 6.17
C VAL A 97 -13.03 10.53 6.99
N GLN A 98 -11.81 10.33 7.47
CA GLN A 98 -11.43 9.14 8.23
C GLN A 98 -10.81 9.55 9.56
N VAL A 99 -11.10 8.79 10.61
CA VAL A 99 -10.45 8.89 11.90
C VAL A 99 -9.57 7.66 12.07
N HIS A 100 -8.29 7.87 12.34
CA HIS A 100 -7.33 6.79 12.55
C HIS A 100 -7.06 6.63 14.04
N PRO A 101 -7.47 5.50 14.65
CA PRO A 101 -7.22 5.25 16.06
C PRO A 101 -5.74 4.91 16.30
N ASP A 102 -5.31 5.04 17.55
CA ASP A 102 -4.04 4.50 18.03
C ASP A 102 -4.04 2.96 18.11
N ASP A 103 -2.88 2.39 18.37
CA ASP A 103 -2.72 0.93 18.47
C ASP A 103 -3.57 0.32 19.58
N ASP A 104 -3.69 0.98 20.74
CA ASP A 104 -4.41 0.44 21.90
C ASP A 104 -5.90 0.27 21.60
N TYR A 105 -6.49 1.27 20.95
CA TYR A 105 -7.89 1.18 20.53
C TYR A 105 -8.05 0.19 19.37
N ALA A 106 -7.26 0.33 18.31
CA ALA A 106 -7.40 -0.44 17.08
C ALA A 106 -7.21 -1.94 17.29
N LEU A 107 -6.18 -2.36 18.04
CA LEU A 107 -5.95 -3.78 18.35
C LEU A 107 -7.09 -4.40 19.16
N ARG A 108 -7.70 -3.63 20.07
CA ARG A 108 -8.79 -4.11 20.91
C ARG A 108 -10.14 -4.20 20.18
N VAL A 109 -10.45 -3.22 19.33
CA VAL A 109 -11.77 -3.05 18.71
C VAL A 109 -11.81 -3.60 17.29
N GLU A 110 -10.76 -3.32 16.49
CA GLU A 110 -10.71 -3.67 15.07
C GLU A 110 -9.86 -4.93 14.81
N GLY A 111 -9.03 -5.35 15.77
CA GLY A 111 -8.11 -6.47 15.60
C GLY A 111 -6.93 -6.17 14.67
N GLU A 112 -6.67 -4.89 14.40
CA GLU A 112 -5.60 -4.40 13.52
C GLU A 112 -4.79 -3.32 14.25
N TYR A 113 -3.60 -3.00 13.75
CA TYR A 113 -2.84 -1.87 14.26
C TYR A 113 -3.51 -0.55 13.91
N GLY A 114 -3.30 0.44 14.77
CA GLY A 114 -3.60 1.83 14.48
C GLY A 114 -2.89 2.30 13.21
N LYS A 115 -3.36 3.39 12.64
CA LYS A 115 -2.82 3.89 11.37
C LYS A 115 -2.14 5.23 11.57
N THR A 116 -0.83 5.20 11.76
CA THR A 116 0.00 6.40 11.62
C THR A 116 0.32 6.58 10.16
N GLU A 117 -0.04 7.73 9.59
CA GLU A 117 0.22 7.99 8.18
C GLU A 117 0.90 9.33 7.94
N MET A 118 1.56 9.42 6.79
CA MET A 118 2.23 10.60 6.27
C MET A 118 1.85 10.78 4.82
N TRP A 119 1.55 12.01 4.43
CA TRP A 119 1.29 12.38 3.05
C TRP A 119 2.45 13.18 2.46
N TYR A 120 2.82 12.82 1.25
CA TYR A 120 3.70 13.61 0.40
C TYR A 120 2.93 14.03 -0.84
N ILE A 121 2.70 15.32 -1.01
CA ILE A 121 1.96 15.87 -2.14
C ILE A 121 2.90 15.98 -3.33
N VAL A 122 2.66 15.14 -4.34
CA VAL A 122 3.44 15.13 -5.59
C VAL A 122 2.99 16.25 -6.50
N ASP A 123 1.67 16.44 -6.59
CA ASP A 123 1.04 17.48 -7.41
C ASP A 123 -0.34 17.82 -6.82
N ALA A 124 -0.81 19.04 -7.06
CA ALA A 124 -2.11 19.50 -6.58
C ALA A 124 -2.76 20.47 -7.58
N ALA A 125 -4.04 20.28 -7.82
CA ALA A 125 -4.83 21.26 -8.57
C ALA A 125 -4.95 22.58 -7.81
N SER A 126 -5.16 23.69 -8.52
CA SER A 126 -5.41 24.98 -7.87
C SER A 126 -6.65 24.88 -6.99
N GLY A 127 -6.51 25.25 -5.72
CA GLY A 127 -7.59 25.20 -4.73
C GLY A 127 -7.80 23.82 -4.10
N ALA A 128 -6.94 22.83 -4.36
CA ALA A 128 -6.98 21.56 -3.62
C ALA A 128 -6.64 21.80 -2.15
N GLU A 129 -7.34 21.07 -1.27
CA GLU A 129 -7.20 21.17 0.18
C GLU A 129 -6.93 19.80 0.78
N LEU A 130 -6.10 19.78 1.82
CA LEU A 130 -5.90 18.62 2.69
C LEU A 130 -6.35 19.01 4.10
N LEU A 131 -7.31 18.28 4.65
CA LEU A 131 -7.93 18.57 5.95
C LEU A 131 -7.41 17.60 7.02
#